data_aad3f1e9c5509a39d5ed6d00e6bca0e8
#
_entry.id   aad3f1e9c5509a39d5ed6d00e6bca0e8
#
_cell.length_a   1.000
_cell.length_b   1.000
_cell.length_c   1.000
_cell.angle_alpha   90.00
_cell.angle_beta   90.00
_cell.angle_gamma   90.00
#
_symmetry.space_group_name_H-M   'P 1'
#
loop_
_entity.id
_entity.type
_entity.pdbx_description
1 polymer ?
#
loop_
_entity_poly.entity_id
_entity_poly.type
_entity_poly.pdbx_seq_one_letter_code
_entity_poly.pdbx_strand_id
1 'polypeptide(L)'
;MSFAFSPDPDQLPRPADPERMERGLERFHDAADASDDPAVSAVVKELAEDQTMQALLAGVFGNSSFLGQCLVRDIAFVPAIFNGGFDHAFESVMHDLAIFDPAASFTDTGMTLRRAKRRIALLTALADLS
;
A
#
# COMPACT_ATOMS: atom_id res chain seq x y z
N MET A 1 18.70 -4.22 3.61
CA MET A 1 17.51 -4.97 3.99
C MET A 1 16.69 -5.34 2.77
N SER A 2 16.15 -6.52 2.73
CA SER A 2 15.44 -6.99 1.54
C SER A 2 13.94 -6.94 1.75
N PHE A 3 13.24 -6.47 0.72
CA PHE A 3 11.77 -6.55 0.66
C PHE A 3 11.37 -7.92 0.11
N ALA A 4 10.09 -8.28 0.30
CA ALA A 4 9.57 -9.56 -0.16
C ALA A 4 9.48 -9.66 -1.68
N PHE A 5 9.55 -8.53 -2.39
CA PHE A 5 9.59 -8.49 -3.84
C PHE A 5 10.50 -7.35 -4.30
N SER A 6 10.96 -7.43 -5.53
CA SER A 6 11.85 -6.43 -6.11
C SER A 6 11.38 -6.14 -7.54
N PRO A 7 10.75 -4.96 -7.76
CA PRO A 7 10.34 -4.61 -9.12
C PRO A 7 11.53 -4.38 -10.04
N ASP A 8 11.32 -4.60 -11.33
CA ASP A 8 12.32 -4.28 -12.35
C ASP A 8 12.28 -2.77 -12.60
N PRO A 9 13.36 -2.03 -12.26
CA PRO A 9 13.36 -0.56 -12.45
C PRO A 9 13.11 -0.13 -13.90
N ASP A 10 13.50 -0.96 -14.87
CA ASP A 10 13.33 -0.65 -16.29
C ASP A 10 11.88 -0.78 -16.75
N GLN A 11 11.05 -1.50 -15.99
CA GLN A 11 9.64 -1.72 -16.29
C GLN A 11 8.71 -0.76 -15.55
N LEU A 12 9.23 0.01 -14.61
CA LEU A 12 8.40 0.92 -13.82
C LEU A 12 7.98 2.15 -14.63
N PRO A 13 6.69 2.55 -14.56
CA PRO A 13 6.25 3.74 -15.25
C PRO A 13 6.82 5.00 -14.63
N ARG A 14 7.07 6.00 -15.46
CA ARG A 14 7.46 7.32 -14.96
C ARG A 14 6.22 8.06 -14.47
N PRO A 15 6.35 8.91 -13.44
CA PRO A 15 5.22 9.70 -12.99
C PRO A 15 4.75 10.68 -14.08
N ALA A 16 3.48 10.55 -14.47
CA ALA A 16 2.88 11.44 -15.48
C ALA A 16 2.63 12.84 -14.91
N ASP A 17 2.41 12.94 -13.58
CA ASP A 17 2.15 14.19 -12.90
C ASP A 17 3.11 14.35 -11.72
N PRO A 18 4.24 15.06 -11.89
CA PRO A 18 5.23 15.25 -10.83
C PRO A 18 4.69 15.97 -9.59
N GLU A 19 3.76 16.89 -9.74
CA GLU A 19 3.17 17.62 -8.61
C GLU A 19 2.30 16.67 -7.77
N ARG A 20 1.51 15.83 -8.42
CA ARG A 20 0.71 14.80 -7.74
C ARG A 20 1.61 13.81 -7.02
N MET A 21 2.70 13.41 -7.66
CA MET A 21 3.70 12.53 -7.07
C MET A 21 4.25 13.11 -5.77
N GLU A 22 4.69 14.36 -5.78
CA GLU A 22 5.27 15.01 -4.60
C GLU A 22 4.26 15.11 -3.46
N ARG A 23 3.03 15.53 -3.76
CA ARG A 23 1.97 15.63 -2.75
C ARG A 23 1.59 14.27 -2.18
N GLY A 24 1.53 13.25 -3.03
CA GLY A 24 1.21 11.90 -2.61
C GLY A 24 2.28 11.31 -1.71
N LEU A 25 3.53 11.45 -2.07
CA LEU A 25 4.66 11.00 -1.26
C LEU A 25 4.70 11.71 0.09
N GLU A 26 4.44 13.02 0.11
CA GLU A 26 4.38 13.80 1.35
C GLU A 26 3.27 13.27 2.27
N ARG A 27 2.07 13.03 1.73
CA ARG A 27 0.96 12.46 2.50
C ARG A 27 1.28 11.06 3.02
N PHE A 28 1.97 10.27 2.22
CA PHE A 28 2.39 8.92 2.60
C PHE A 28 3.35 8.95 3.79
N HIS A 29 4.35 9.82 3.75
CA HIS A 29 5.29 10.00 4.85
C HIS A 29 4.61 10.58 6.10
N ASP A 30 3.70 11.54 5.93
CA ASP A 30 2.93 12.12 7.03
C ASP A 30 2.05 11.04 7.70
N ALA A 31 1.41 10.18 6.92
CA ALA A 31 0.60 9.09 7.45
C ALA A 31 1.44 8.10 8.26
N ALA A 32 2.65 7.81 7.79
CA ALA A 32 3.58 6.95 8.51
C ALA A 32 4.02 7.58 9.83
N ASP A 33 4.32 8.87 9.81
CA ASP A 33 4.75 9.61 11.01
C ASP A 33 3.61 9.70 12.04
N ALA A 34 2.37 9.77 11.59
CA ALA A 34 1.19 9.80 12.45
C ALA A 34 0.79 8.42 12.97
N SER A 35 1.33 7.35 12.41
CA SER A 35 1.02 5.98 12.84
C SER A 35 1.73 5.64 14.14
N ASP A 36 1.01 4.97 15.05
CA ASP A 36 1.58 4.47 16.30
C ASP A 36 2.30 3.13 16.11
N ASP A 37 2.18 2.51 14.93
CA ASP A 37 2.80 1.23 14.65
C ASP A 37 4.26 1.39 14.24
N PRO A 38 5.23 0.90 15.03
CA PRO A 38 6.65 1.02 14.68
C PRO A 38 7.02 0.27 13.41
N ALA A 39 6.27 -0.77 13.02
CA ALA A 39 6.49 -1.48 11.77
C ALA A 39 6.22 -0.59 10.55
N VAL A 40 5.21 0.28 10.65
CA VAL A 40 4.89 1.25 9.57
C VAL A 40 6.05 2.23 9.39
N SER A 41 6.50 2.85 10.46
CA SER A 41 7.61 3.81 10.41
C SER A 41 8.89 3.17 9.86
N ALA A 42 9.18 1.94 10.28
CA ALA A 42 10.37 1.23 9.84
C ALA A 42 10.33 0.92 8.35
N VAL A 43 9.22 0.38 7.85
CA VAL A 43 9.11 0.00 6.44
C VAL A 43 9.10 1.23 5.52
N VAL A 44 8.43 2.29 5.92
CA VAL A 44 8.39 3.52 5.11
C VAL A 44 9.78 4.15 5.02
N LYS A 45 10.53 4.14 6.11
CA LYS A 45 11.92 4.60 6.10
C LYS A 45 12.79 3.79 5.15
N GLU A 46 12.66 2.46 5.19
CA GLU A 46 13.39 1.58 4.29
C GLU A 46 13.03 1.80 2.83
N LEU A 47 11.74 2.01 2.53
CA LEU A 47 11.27 2.32 1.19
C LEU A 47 11.90 3.63 0.68
N ALA A 48 12.04 4.63 1.56
CA ALA A 48 12.65 5.91 1.21
C ALA A 48 14.15 5.79 0.92
N GLU A 49 14.82 4.78 1.46
CA GLU A 49 16.25 4.54 1.26
C GLU A 49 16.56 3.65 0.05
N ASP A 50 15.55 3.02 -0.55
CA ASP A 50 15.70 2.10 -1.69
C ASP A 50 15.28 2.80 -2.98
N GLN A 51 16.22 2.97 -3.92
CA GLN A 51 15.96 3.71 -5.17
C GLN A 51 14.89 3.04 -6.03
N THR A 52 14.86 1.72 -6.10
CA THR A 52 13.87 0.98 -6.89
C THR A 52 12.48 1.15 -6.29
N MET A 53 12.37 1.06 -4.97
CA MET A 53 11.09 1.25 -4.28
C MET A 53 10.60 2.70 -4.37
N GLN A 54 11.52 3.67 -4.33
CA GLN A 54 11.16 5.07 -4.57
C GLN A 54 10.60 5.27 -5.97
N ALA A 55 11.19 4.63 -6.98
CA ALA A 55 10.69 4.69 -8.35
C ALA A 55 9.30 4.05 -8.48
N LEU A 56 9.06 2.93 -7.79
CA LEU A 56 7.75 2.30 -7.75
C LEU A 56 6.71 3.24 -7.15
N LEU A 57 7.00 3.81 -5.99
CA LEU A 57 6.07 4.73 -5.31
C LEU A 57 5.84 6.00 -6.12
N ALA A 58 6.89 6.54 -6.74
CA ALA A 58 6.77 7.71 -7.61
C ALA A 58 5.83 7.43 -8.78
N GLY A 59 5.95 6.26 -9.39
CA GLY A 59 5.05 5.84 -10.48
C GLY A 59 3.61 5.69 -10.00
N VAL A 60 3.40 5.09 -8.83
CA VAL A 60 2.06 4.93 -8.25
C VAL A 60 1.43 6.29 -7.95
N PHE A 61 2.11 7.14 -7.19
CA PHE A 61 1.55 8.43 -6.78
C PHE A 61 1.41 9.42 -7.96
N GLY A 62 2.30 9.33 -8.94
CA GLY A 62 2.27 10.22 -10.10
C GLY A 62 1.27 9.82 -11.18
N ASN A 63 0.83 8.55 -11.21
CA ASN A 63 -0.03 8.02 -12.28
C ASN A 63 -1.43 7.63 -11.82
N SER A 64 -1.66 7.41 -10.53
CA SER A 64 -2.96 6.96 -10.03
C SER A 64 -3.32 7.62 -8.71
N SER A 65 -4.30 8.50 -8.76
CA SER A 65 -4.87 9.10 -7.54
C SER A 65 -5.48 8.05 -6.64
N PHE A 66 -6.14 7.05 -7.22
CA PHE A 66 -6.81 5.99 -6.47
C PHE A 66 -5.81 5.15 -5.68
N LEU A 67 -4.76 4.66 -6.35
CA LEU A 67 -3.75 3.81 -5.70
C LEU A 67 -2.97 4.57 -4.63
N GLY A 68 -2.65 5.83 -4.91
CA GLY A 68 -2.00 6.69 -3.92
C GLY A 68 -2.85 6.88 -2.68
N GLN A 69 -4.14 7.12 -2.85
CA GLN A 69 -5.08 7.23 -1.72
C GLN A 69 -5.18 5.92 -0.95
N CYS A 70 -5.17 4.78 -1.63
CA CYS A 70 -5.21 3.47 -0.97
C CYS A 70 -3.99 3.26 -0.06
N LEU A 71 -2.80 3.60 -0.54
CA LEU A 71 -1.58 3.49 0.27
C LEU A 71 -1.62 4.37 1.51
N VAL A 72 -2.11 5.60 1.38
CA VAL A 72 -2.22 6.53 2.50
C VAL A 72 -3.28 6.08 3.51
N ARG A 73 -4.46 5.70 3.02
CA ARG A 73 -5.57 5.25 3.89
C ARG A 73 -5.24 3.95 4.63
N ASP A 74 -4.58 3.03 3.95
CA ASP A 74 -4.24 1.73 4.51
C ASP A 74 -2.77 1.66 4.89
N ILE A 75 -2.23 2.73 5.46
CA ILE A 75 -0.81 2.79 5.84
C ILE A 75 -0.41 1.63 6.76
N ALA A 76 -1.33 1.15 7.60
CA ALA A 76 -1.09 0.01 8.48
C ALA A 76 -0.92 -1.31 7.72
N PHE A 77 -1.38 -1.38 6.47
CA PHE A 77 -1.27 -2.55 5.61
C PHE A 77 0.07 -2.60 4.85
N VAL A 78 0.77 -1.48 4.77
CA VAL A 78 2.02 -1.35 4.01
C VAL A 78 3.09 -2.35 4.44
N PRO A 79 3.34 -2.59 5.76
CA PRO A 79 4.31 -3.61 6.16
C PRO A 79 3.96 -5.02 5.65
N ALA A 80 2.68 -5.38 5.62
CA ALA A 80 2.25 -6.68 5.12
C ALA A 80 2.61 -6.87 3.64
N ILE A 81 2.48 -5.80 2.85
CA ILE A 81 2.80 -5.84 1.42
C ILE A 81 4.29 -5.97 1.19
N PHE A 82 5.07 -5.04 1.74
CA PHE A 82 6.48 -4.91 1.39
C PHE A 82 7.38 -5.89 2.14
N ASN A 83 7.03 -6.27 3.35
CA ASN A 83 7.80 -7.25 4.13
C ASN A 83 7.30 -8.68 3.95
N GLY A 84 5.98 -8.86 3.81
CA GLY A 84 5.37 -10.18 3.68
C GLY A 84 5.20 -10.67 2.24
N GLY A 85 5.07 -9.74 1.29
CA GLY A 85 4.80 -10.05 -0.11
C GLY A 85 3.31 -10.11 -0.44
N PHE A 86 3.00 -10.22 -1.74
CA PHE A 86 1.63 -10.14 -2.22
C PHE A 86 0.75 -11.29 -1.71
N ASP A 87 1.28 -12.52 -1.72
CA ASP A 87 0.51 -13.68 -1.25
C ASP A 87 0.19 -13.57 0.24
N HIS A 88 1.17 -13.18 1.05
CA HIS A 88 0.97 -12.96 2.48
C HIS A 88 -0.05 -11.86 2.74
N ALA A 89 0.06 -10.74 2.03
CA ALA A 89 -0.88 -9.63 2.17
C ALA A 89 -2.29 -10.03 1.76
N PHE A 90 -2.43 -10.77 0.67
CA PHE A 90 -3.72 -11.29 0.22
C PHE A 90 -4.34 -12.23 1.26
N GLU A 91 -3.55 -13.16 1.80
CA GLU A 91 -4.01 -14.05 2.86
C GLU A 91 -4.48 -13.28 4.10
N SER A 92 -3.79 -12.20 4.45
CA SER A 92 -4.19 -11.33 5.54
C SER A 92 -5.57 -10.71 5.31
N VAL A 93 -5.85 -10.25 4.09
CA VAL A 93 -7.17 -9.72 3.73
C VAL A 93 -8.24 -10.80 3.84
N MET A 94 -7.95 -11.99 3.33
CA MET A 94 -8.89 -13.12 3.37
C MET A 94 -9.15 -13.58 4.81
N HIS A 95 -8.12 -13.57 5.66
CA HIS A 95 -8.26 -13.88 7.08
C HIS A 95 -9.21 -12.89 7.77
N ASP A 96 -9.04 -11.59 7.53
CA ASP A 96 -9.90 -10.56 8.11
C ASP A 96 -11.36 -10.74 7.68
N LEU A 97 -11.60 -11.14 6.43
CA LEU A 97 -12.95 -11.44 5.96
C LEU A 97 -13.53 -12.69 6.60
N ALA A 98 -12.68 -13.72 6.83
CA ALA A 98 -13.12 -14.98 7.41
C ALA A 98 -13.53 -14.87 8.88
N ILE A 99 -12.90 -13.97 9.64
CA ILE A 99 -13.22 -13.73 11.05
C ILE A 99 -14.31 -12.66 11.22
N PHE A 100 -14.85 -12.16 10.12
CA PHE A 100 -15.91 -11.16 10.15
C PHE A 100 -17.14 -11.71 10.86
N ASP A 101 -17.70 -10.93 11.82
CA ASP A 101 -18.89 -11.30 12.60
C ASP A 101 -20.15 -11.04 11.77
N PRO A 102 -20.92 -12.08 11.39
CA PRO A 102 -22.15 -11.91 10.65
C PRO A 102 -23.24 -11.16 11.44
N ALA A 103 -23.10 -11.04 12.77
CA ALA A 103 -23.99 -10.24 13.60
C ALA A 103 -23.63 -8.76 13.65
N ALA A 104 -22.53 -8.36 13.00
CA ALA A 104 -22.12 -6.96 12.93
C ALA A 104 -23.16 -6.11 12.20
N SER A 105 -23.16 -4.81 12.48
CA SER A 105 -24.10 -3.88 11.85
C SER A 105 -23.87 -3.81 10.33
N PHE A 106 -24.90 -3.40 9.59
CA PHE A 106 -24.81 -3.20 8.15
C PHE A 106 -23.67 -2.22 7.78
N THR A 107 -23.48 -1.17 8.59
CA THR A 107 -22.42 -0.19 8.39
C THR A 107 -21.04 -0.83 8.54
N ASP A 108 -20.83 -1.63 9.59
CA ASP A 108 -19.56 -2.32 9.84
C ASP A 108 -19.26 -3.32 8.72
N THR A 109 -20.26 -4.04 8.25
CA THR A 109 -20.15 -4.96 7.10
C THR A 109 -19.68 -4.21 5.85
N GLY A 110 -20.33 -3.09 5.54
CA GLY A 110 -19.99 -2.28 4.39
C GLY A 110 -18.58 -1.72 4.45
N MET A 111 -18.15 -1.28 5.63
CA MET A 111 -16.78 -0.77 5.83
C MET A 111 -15.73 -1.86 5.65
N THR A 112 -15.96 -3.04 6.21
CA THR A 112 -15.07 -4.19 6.08
C THR A 112 -14.91 -4.61 4.63
N LEU A 113 -16.02 -4.72 3.90
CA LEU A 113 -16.00 -5.11 2.49
C LEU A 113 -15.31 -4.06 1.62
N ARG A 114 -15.55 -2.79 1.86
CA ARG A 114 -14.88 -1.70 1.12
C ARG A 114 -13.37 -1.70 1.35
N ARG A 115 -12.95 -1.93 2.59
CA ARG A 115 -11.52 -2.04 2.93
C ARG A 115 -10.88 -3.21 2.20
N ALA A 116 -11.51 -4.38 2.23
CA ALA A 116 -11.01 -5.57 1.56
C ALA A 116 -10.88 -5.34 0.05
N LYS A 117 -11.91 -4.77 -0.56
CA LYS A 117 -11.91 -4.46 -2.00
C LYS A 117 -10.77 -3.51 -2.37
N ARG A 118 -10.58 -2.46 -1.57
CA ARG A 118 -9.52 -1.48 -1.77
C ARG A 118 -8.14 -2.12 -1.67
N ARG A 119 -7.93 -2.97 -0.67
CA ARG A 119 -6.66 -3.67 -0.45
C ARG A 119 -6.36 -4.67 -1.58
N ILE A 120 -7.36 -5.40 -2.05
CA ILE A 120 -7.21 -6.33 -3.18
C ILE A 120 -6.84 -5.57 -4.46
N ALA A 121 -7.51 -4.44 -4.72
CA ALA A 121 -7.19 -3.60 -5.88
C ALA A 121 -5.76 -3.08 -5.82
N LEU A 122 -5.32 -2.65 -4.65
CA LEU A 122 -3.96 -2.17 -4.43
C LEU A 122 -2.93 -3.29 -4.68
N LEU A 123 -3.16 -4.48 -4.13
CA LEU A 123 -2.27 -5.64 -4.32
C LEU A 123 -2.15 -6.02 -5.80
N THR A 124 -3.28 -6.08 -6.49
CA THR A 124 -3.33 -6.43 -7.92
C THR A 124 -2.52 -5.42 -8.74
N ALA A 125 -2.74 -4.13 -8.49
CA ALA A 125 -2.05 -3.08 -9.23
C ALA A 125 -0.54 -3.06 -8.95
N LEU A 126 -0.12 -3.24 -7.71
CA LEU A 126 1.30 -3.28 -7.37
C LEU A 126 1.98 -4.52 -7.94
N ALA A 127 1.30 -5.66 -7.94
CA ALA A 127 1.82 -6.88 -8.56
C ALA A 127 2.04 -6.72 -10.06
N ASP A 128 1.13 -6.03 -10.74
CA ASP A 128 1.26 -5.76 -12.18
C ASP A 128 2.45 -4.84 -12.48
N LEU A 129 2.80 -3.95 -11.56
CA LEU A 129 3.94 -3.04 -11.73
C LEU A 129 5.29 -3.67 -11.38
N SER A 130 5.26 -4.77 -10.68
CA SER A 130 6.49 -5.47 -10.28
C SER A 130 6.68 -6.75 -11.11
#